data_75ff25ea8eded820c6fb794bd1b497c5
#
_entry.id   75ff25ea8eded820c6fb794bd1b497c5
#
_cell.length_a   1.000
_cell.length_b   1.000
_cell.length_c   1.000
_cell.angle_alpha   90.00
_cell.angle_beta   90.00
_cell.angle_gamma   90.00
#
_symmetry.space_group_name_H-M   'P 1'
#
loop_
_entity.id
_entity.type
_entity.pdbx_description
1 polymer ?
#
loop_
_entity_poly.entity_id
_entity_poly.type
_entity_poly.pdbx_seq_one_letter_code
_entity_poly.pdbx_strand_id
1 'polypeptide(L)'
;MFEKLHNSLKQIKQSLLSRKPDLDYLDEQDLSRFSEQDIVLESEKQIQKYLPEVLGQALARTWIDKRFLEAFYEYPVEVLERGGVYLPSSVSVEFKKEKDQRPKVIVYENDKKLKRKLLELKLVMVAEQ
;
A
#
# COMPACT_ATOMS: atom_id res chain seq x y z
N MET A 1 -13.60 -37.96 4.41
CA MET A 1 -13.96 -37.16 5.55
C MET A 1 -12.89 -36.14 5.94
N PHE A 2 -11.63 -36.56 6.03
CA PHE A 2 -10.54 -35.63 6.32
C PHE A 2 -10.37 -34.56 5.26
N GLU A 3 -10.59 -34.92 4.01
CA GLU A 3 -10.47 -33.96 2.90
C GLU A 3 -11.49 -32.84 2.99
N LYS A 4 -12.71 -33.13 3.40
CA LYS A 4 -13.76 -32.11 3.55
C LYS A 4 -13.45 -31.14 4.68
N LEU A 5 -12.93 -31.64 5.79
CA LEU A 5 -12.54 -30.80 6.92
C LEU A 5 -11.35 -29.92 6.54
N HIS A 6 -10.36 -30.49 5.86
CA HIS A 6 -9.19 -29.77 5.42
C HIS A 6 -9.57 -28.65 4.45
N ASN A 7 -10.43 -28.94 3.49
CA ASN A 7 -10.90 -27.95 2.53
C ASN A 7 -11.70 -26.84 3.19
N SER A 8 -12.53 -27.22 4.16
CA SER A 8 -13.32 -26.24 4.91
C SER A 8 -12.43 -25.27 5.69
N LEU A 9 -11.43 -25.80 6.36
CA LEU A 9 -10.46 -24.97 7.10
C LEU A 9 -9.65 -24.10 6.16
N LYS A 10 -9.28 -24.64 5.01
CA LYS A 10 -8.53 -23.88 4.01
C LYS A 10 -9.37 -22.75 3.45
N GLN A 11 -10.66 -22.98 3.20
CA GLN A 11 -11.57 -21.94 2.74
C GLN A 11 -11.76 -20.85 3.79
N ILE A 12 -11.86 -21.22 5.06
CA ILE A 12 -11.98 -20.26 6.15
C ILE A 12 -10.72 -19.40 6.23
N LYS A 13 -9.55 -20.02 6.14
CA LYS A 13 -8.29 -19.28 6.14
C LYS A 13 -8.18 -18.34 4.96
N GLN A 14 -8.56 -18.78 3.77
CA GLN A 14 -8.53 -17.94 2.57
C GLN A 14 -9.52 -16.78 2.70
N SER A 15 -10.70 -17.06 3.24
CA SER A 15 -11.70 -16.03 3.47
C SER A 15 -11.20 -14.96 4.43
N LEU A 16 -10.52 -15.38 5.50
CA LEU A 16 -9.94 -14.44 6.46
C LEU A 16 -8.76 -13.68 5.87
N LEU A 17 -7.92 -14.35 5.07
CA LEU A 17 -6.77 -13.72 4.43
C LEU A 17 -7.16 -12.80 3.27
N SER A 18 -8.24 -13.12 2.56
CA SER A 18 -8.73 -12.29 1.46
C SER A 18 -9.64 -11.17 1.93
N ARG A 19 -9.99 -11.18 3.22
CA ARG A 19 -10.81 -10.14 3.80
C ARG A 19 -10.02 -8.85 3.84
N LYS A 20 -10.62 -7.78 3.31
CA LYS A 20 -9.98 -6.49 3.39
C LYS A 20 -9.84 -6.07 4.85
N PRO A 21 -8.70 -5.50 5.23
CA PRO A 21 -8.54 -5.02 6.59
C PRO A 21 -9.52 -3.89 6.88
N ASP A 22 -9.89 -3.75 8.15
CA ASP A 22 -10.74 -2.65 8.58
C ASP A 22 -9.84 -1.42 8.80
N LEU A 23 -9.91 -0.50 7.86
CA LEU A 23 -9.14 0.73 7.89
C LEU A 23 -10.03 1.94 8.11
N ASP A 24 -11.26 1.73 8.55
CA ASP A 24 -12.24 2.81 8.72
C ASP A 24 -11.76 3.89 9.71
N TYR A 25 -10.91 3.52 10.67
CA TYR A 25 -10.38 4.48 11.63
C TYR A 25 -9.56 5.59 10.95
N LEU A 26 -9.06 5.37 9.75
CA LEU A 26 -8.31 6.39 9.02
C LEU A 26 -9.20 7.54 8.56
N ASP A 27 -10.51 7.28 8.38
CA ASP A 27 -11.46 8.30 7.97
C ASP A 27 -11.69 9.36 9.04
N GLU A 28 -11.53 9.00 10.31
CA GLU A 28 -11.79 9.89 11.43
C GLU A 28 -10.91 11.15 11.40
N GLN A 29 -9.76 11.06 10.75
CA GLN A 29 -8.82 12.17 10.68
C GLN A 29 -8.77 12.83 9.30
N ASP A 30 -9.69 12.44 8.43
CA ASP A 30 -9.77 12.97 7.06
C ASP A 30 -8.46 12.83 6.28
N LEU A 31 -7.67 11.81 6.61
CA LEU A 31 -6.38 11.55 5.97
C LEU A 31 -6.44 10.32 5.04
N SER A 32 -7.63 9.78 4.82
CA SER A 32 -7.76 8.55 4.06
C SER A 32 -7.62 8.75 2.55
N ARG A 33 -7.94 9.95 2.05
CA ARG A 33 -7.96 10.19 0.60
C ARG A 33 -6.69 10.85 0.13
N PHE A 34 -6.17 10.40 -1.01
CA PHE A 34 -5.04 11.03 -1.72
C PHE A 34 -5.51 11.87 -2.90
N SER A 35 -6.76 11.70 -3.32
CA SER A 35 -7.34 12.43 -4.42
C SER A 35 -8.84 12.53 -4.22
N GLU A 36 -9.45 13.61 -4.72
CA GLU A 36 -10.89 13.78 -4.66
C GLU A 36 -11.63 12.73 -5.49
N GLN A 37 -11.03 12.30 -6.59
CA GLN A 37 -11.59 11.30 -7.48
C GLN A 37 -10.72 10.04 -7.44
N ASP A 38 -11.34 8.90 -7.69
CA ASP A 38 -10.61 7.66 -7.76
C ASP A 38 -9.69 7.66 -8.98
N ILE A 39 -8.46 7.19 -8.75
CA ILE A 39 -7.44 7.08 -9.78
C ILE A 39 -7.16 5.61 -10.01
N VAL A 40 -7.37 5.14 -11.23
CA VAL A 40 -7.06 3.76 -11.61
C VAL A 40 -5.83 3.77 -12.49
N LEU A 41 -4.76 3.17 -11.99
CA LEU A 41 -3.49 3.08 -12.72
C LEU A 41 -3.40 1.71 -13.36
N GLU A 42 -3.31 1.67 -14.68
CA GLU A 42 -3.35 0.41 -15.44
C GLU A 42 -2.04 0.06 -16.11
N SER A 43 -1.14 1.01 -16.29
CA SER A 43 0.11 0.79 -16.98
C SER A 43 1.30 1.30 -16.17
N GLU A 44 2.48 0.77 -16.49
CA GLU A 44 3.72 1.22 -15.88
C GLU A 44 3.93 2.72 -16.07
N LYS A 45 3.59 3.22 -17.25
CA LYS A 45 3.74 4.63 -17.57
C LYS A 45 2.87 5.50 -16.66
N GLN A 46 1.62 5.08 -16.42
CA GLN A 46 0.74 5.80 -15.52
C GLN A 46 1.23 5.72 -14.08
N ILE A 47 1.72 4.56 -13.68
CA ILE A 47 2.27 4.38 -12.34
C ILE A 47 3.45 5.33 -12.13
N GLN A 48 4.37 5.39 -13.06
CA GLN A 48 5.54 6.26 -12.94
C GLN A 48 5.18 7.74 -13.00
N LYS A 49 4.07 8.08 -13.64
CA LYS A 49 3.64 9.48 -13.77
C LYS A 49 2.89 9.97 -12.54
N TYR A 50 1.95 9.17 -12.03
CA TYR A 50 1.02 9.63 -10.99
C TYR A 50 1.31 9.12 -9.60
N LEU A 51 1.84 7.91 -9.49
CA LEU A 51 2.03 7.28 -8.18
C LEU A 51 3.07 7.98 -7.30
N PRO A 52 4.16 8.56 -7.84
CA PRO A 52 5.14 9.22 -6.96
C PRO A 52 4.54 10.32 -6.08
N GLU A 53 3.64 11.13 -6.61
CA GLU A 53 2.99 12.17 -5.82
C GLU A 53 2.15 11.57 -4.70
N VAL A 54 1.39 10.52 -5.01
CA VAL A 54 0.56 9.82 -4.02
C VAL A 54 1.44 9.21 -2.93
N LEU A 55 2.50 8.53 -3.34
CA LEU A 55 3.41 7.89 -2.38
C LEU A 55 4.15 8.91 -1.53
N GLY A 56 4.49 10.06 -2.11
CA GLY A 56 5.08 11.15 -1.34
C GLY A 56 4.17 11.62 -0.21
N GLN A 57 2.88 11.76 -0.51
CA GLN A 57 1.89 12.11 0.51
C GLN A 57 1.77 11.02 1.57
N ALA A 58 1.75 9.75 1.13
CA ALA A 58 1.67 8.63 2.06
C ALA A 58 2.88 8.58 2.99
N LEU A 59 4.07 8.77 2.45
CA LEU A 59 5.29 8.80 3.26
C LEU A 59 5.25 9.92 4.29
N ALA A 60 4.79 11.11 3.89
CA ALA A 60 4.67 12.22 4.82
C ALA A 60 3.68 11.90 5.94
N ARG A 61 2.58 11.26 5.62
CA ARG A 61 1.59 10.86 6.62
C ARG A 61 2.13 9.82 7.59
N THR A 62 2.96 8.89 7.12
CA THR A 62 3.57 7.90 8.01
C THR A 62 4.50 8.56 9.02
N TRP A 63 5.05 9.71 8.67
CA TRP A 63 5.96 10.44 9.56
C TRP A 63 5.23 11.13 10.69
N ILE A 64 4.01 11.60 10.44
CA ILE A 64 3.27 12.41 11.42
C ILE A 64 2.16 11.63 12.13
N ASP A 65 1.77 10.47 11.62
CA ASP A 65 0.66 9.70 12.18
C ASP A 65 1.07 8.23 12.32
N LYS A 66 1.26 7.81 13.56
CA LYS A 66 1.69 6.45 13.86
C LYS A 66 0.65 5.40 13.42
N ARG A 67 -0.63 5.71 13.54
CA ARG A 67 -1.69 4.79 13.14
C ARG A 67 -1.67 4.58 11.63
N PHE A 68 -1.43 5.66 10.88
CA PHE A 68 -1.28 5.55 9.44
C PHE A 68 -0.02 4.75 9.08
N LEU A 69 1.07 4.98 9.79
CA LEU A 69 2.31 4.22 9.56
C LEU A 69 2.08 2.72 9.72
N GLU A 70 1.42 2.32 10.79
CA GLU A 70 1.16 0.90 11.04
C GLU A 70 0.28 0.30 9.94
N ALA A 71 -0.77 1.01 9.53
CA ALA A 71 -1.66 0.55 8.47
C ALA A 71 -0.93 0.44 7.14
N PHE A 72 -0.14 1.43 6.80
CA PHE A 72 0.58 1.45 5.52
C PHE A 72 1.69 0.40 5.50
N TYR A 73 2.32 0.15 6.64
CA TYR A 73 3.33 -0.88 6.75
C TYR A 73 2.75 -2.27 6.44
N GLU A 74 1.60 -2.59 7.01
CA GLU A 74 1.00 -3.91 6.84
C GLU A 74 0.19 -4.04 5.57
N TYR A 75 -0.51 -2.98 5.17
CA TYR A 75 -1.49 -3.03 4.08
C TYR A 75 -1.34 -1.85 3.12
N PRO A 76 -0.15 -1.73 2.48
CA PRO A 76 0.08 -0.53 1.65
C PRO A 76 -0.88 -0.41 0.47
N VAL A 77 -1.17 -1.50 -0.23
CA VAL A 77 -2.07 -1.46 -1.38
C VAL A 77 -3.49 -1.11 -0.95
N GLU A 78 -3.95 -1.72 0.13
CA GLU A 78 -5.30 -1.50 0.66
C GLU A 78 -5.46 -0.06 1.16
N VAL A 79 -4.42 0.52 1.77
CA VAL A 79 -4.43 1.91 2.19
C VAL A 79 -4.54 2.82 0.97
N LEU A 80 -3.81 2.52 -0.10
CA LEU A 80 -3.90 3.29 -1.33
C LEU A 80 -5.30 3.18 -1.96
N GLU A 81 -5.87 1.98 -1.99
CA GLU A 81 -7.22 1.77 -2.52
C GLU A 81 -8.24 2.57 -1.72
N ARG A 82 -8.13 2.56 -0.41
CA ARG A 82 -9.01 3.33 0.44
C ARG A 82 -8.86 4.83 0.16
N GLY A 83 -7.66 5.25 -0.16
CA GLY A 83 -7.38 6.63 -0.54
C GLY A 83 -7.79 6.98 -1.97
N GLY A 84 -8.37 6.04 -2.71
CA GLY A 84 -8.85 6.27 -4.06
C GLY A 84 -7.84 5.97 -5.15
N VAL A 85 -6.76 5.24 -4.83
CA VAL A 85 -5.72 4.91 -5.81
C VAL A 85 -5.66 3.41 -5.99
N TYR A 86 -5.94 2.96 -7.21
CA TYR A 86 -6.02 1.54 -7.54
C TYR A 86 -4.89 1.13 -8.47
N LEU A 87 -4.22 0.05 -8.11
CA LEU A 87 -3.08 -0.48 -8.87
C LEU A 87 -3.48 -1.80 -9.55
N PRO A 88 -2.77 -2.18 -10.63
CA PRO A 88 -2.99 -3.49 -11.22
C PRO A 88 -2.67 -4.60 -10.22
N SER A 89 -3.30 -5.75 -10.38
CA SER A 89 -3.10 -6.89 -9.48
C SER A 89 -1.67 -7.43 -9.52
N SER A 90 -0.95 -7.18 -10.60
CA SER A 90 0.44 -7.61 -10.74
C SER A 90 1.43 -6.72 -10.00
N VAL A 91 0.97 -5.59 -9.46
CA VAL A 91 1.83 -4.61 -8.81
C VAL A 91 1.72 -4.77 -7.30
N SER A 92 2.86 -4.79 -6.63
CA SER A 92 2.92 -4.81 -5.17
C SER A 92 3.68 -3.60 -4.67
N VAL A 93 3.38 -3.20 -3.43
CA VAL A 93 3.99 -2.06 -2.77
C VAL A 93 4.60 -2.55 -1.47
N GLU A 94 5.83 -2.17 -1.23
CA GLU A 94 6.54 -2.54 -0.01
C GLU A 94 6.99 -1.26 0.70
N PHE A 95 6.56 -1.11 1.93
CA PHE A 95 6.96 0.02 2.78
C PHE A 95 8.02 -0.45 3.74
N LYS A 96 9.13 0.29 3.82
CA LYS A 96 10.24 -0.05 4.71
C LYS A 96 10.54 1.12 5.64
N LYS A 97 10.64 0.83 6.92
CA LYS A 97 11.04 1.80 7.93
C LYS A 97 12.03 1.12 8.85
N GLU A 98 13.29 1.43 8.68
CA GLU A 98 14.35 0.90 9.54
C GLU A 98 14.69 1.94 10.61
N LYS A 99 15.24 1.44 11.72
CA LYS A 99 15.63 2.30 12.85
C LYS A 99 16.64 3.34 12.36
N ASP A 100 16.42 4.58 12.75
CA ASP A 100 17.29 5.72 12.43
C ASP A 100 17.40 6.03 10.94
N GLN A 101 16.50 5.44 10.13
CA GLN A 101 16.43 5.73 8.71
C GLN A 101 15.07 6.31 8.35
N ARG A 102 15.05 7.07 7.26
CA ARG A 102 13.81 7.63 6.76
C ARG A 102 12.99 6.54 6.08
N PRO A 103 11.67 6.61 6.18
CA PRO A 103 10.82 5.62 5.52
C PRO A 103 10.96 5.70 4.02
N LYS A 104 10.84 4.54 3.37
CA LYS A 104 10.85 4.46 1.93
C LYS A 104 9.78 3.48 1.46
N VAL A 105 9.37 3.64 0.22
CA VAL A 105 8.40 2.77 -0.40
C VAL A 105 8.96 2.30 -1.75
N ILE A 106 8.77 1.03 -2.04
CA ILE A 106 9.23 0.42 -3.28
C ILE A 106 8.03 -0.22 -3.96
N VAL A 107 7.89 0.04 -5.25
CA VAL A 107 6.81 -0.52 -6.06
C VAL A 107 7.42 -1.53 -7.01
N TYR A 108 6.85 -2.73 -7.02
CA TYR A 108 7.31 -3.83 -7.85
C TYR A 108 6.23 -4.31 -8.79
N GLU A 109 6.64 -4.74 -9.96
CA GLU A 109 5.79 -5.53 -10.84
C GLU A 109 6.19 -6.99 -10.73
N ASN A 110 5.23 -7.84 -10.45
CA ASN A 110 5.43 -9.28 -10.32
C ASN A 110 5.02 -9.95 -11.63
N ASP A 111 5.99 -10.46 -12.38
CA ASP A 111 5.76 -11.15 -13.62
C ASP A 111 6.26 -12.58 -13.47
N LYS A 112 5.30 -13.51 -13.37
CA LYS A 112 5.57 -14.95 -13.22
C LYS A 112 6.54 -15.20 -12.05
N LYS A 113 7.83 -15.38 -12.36
CA LYS A 113 8.85 -15.66 -11.35
C LYS A 113 9.76 -14.46 -11.06
N LEU A 114 9.57 -13.36 -11.79
CA LEU A 114 10.42 -12.20 -11.68
C LEU A 114 9.69 -11.08 -10.96
N LYS A 115 10.44 -10.40 -10.10
CA LYS A 115 9.96 -9.23 -9.38
C LYS A 115 10.79 -8.04 -9.84
N ARG A 116 10.17 -7.13 -10.56
CA ARG A 116 10.86 -5.99 -11.18
C ARG A 116 10.48 -4.71 -10.45
N LYS A 117 11.49 -3.96 -10.04
CA LYS A 117 11.26 -2.69 -9.36
C LYS A 117 10.85 -1.62 -10.38
N LEU A 118 9.69 -1.00 -10.12
CA LEU A 118 9.18 0.10 -10.94
C LEU A 118 9.55 1.46 -10.37
N LEU A 119 9.44 1.61 -9.07
CA LEU A 119 9.69 2.86 -8.38
C LEU A 119 10.31 2.60 -7.01
N GLU A 120 11.08 3.58 -6.56
CA GLU A 120 11.53 3.63 -5.17
C GLU A 120 11.51 5.08 -4.73
N LEU A 121 10.80 5.36 -3.65
CA LEU A 121 10.74 6.71 -3.07
C LEU A 121 11.16 6.65 -1.62
N LYS A 122 11.95 7.63 -1.25
CA LYS A 122 12.40 7.81 0.12
C LYS A 122 11.92 9.17 0.61
N LEU A 123 11.42 9.21 1.83
CA LEU A 123 11.01 10.48 2.41
C LEU A 123 12.22 11.38 2.58
N VAL A 124 12.16 12.56 2.00
CA VAL A 124 13.22 13.55 2.11
C VAL A 124 12.68 14.70 2.93
N MET A 125 13.31 14.95 4.07
CA MET A 125 12.98 16.06 4.93
C MET A 125 13.94 17.19 4.59
N VAL A 126 13.43 18.22 3.93
CA VAL A 126 14.24 19.39 3.61
C VAL A 126 14.06 20.38 4.75
N ALA A 127 15.16 20.69 5.42
CA ALA A 127 15.12 21.71 6.47
C ALA A 127 14.84 23.06 5.84
N GLU A 128 13.83 23.74 6.33
CA GLU A 128 13.54 25.08 5.89
C GLU A 128 14.62 26.04 6.41
N GLN A 129 15.06 26.87 5.52
CA GLN A 129 16.09 27.86 5.86
C GLN A 129 15.52 29.25 5.89
#